data_d7853cf69fd1bf76471bec0e73e379ed
#
_entry.id   d7853cf69fd1bf76471bec0e73e379ed
#
_cell.length_a   1.000
_cell.length_b   1.000
_cell.length_c   1.000
_cell.angle_alpha   90.00
_cell.angle_beta   90.00
_cell.angle_gamma   90.00
#
_symmetry.space_group_name_H-M   'P 1'
#
loop_
_entity.id
_entity.type
_entity.pdbx_description
1 polymer ?
#
loop_
_entity_poly.entity_id
_entity_poly.type
_entity_poly.pdbx_seq_one_letter_code
_entity_poly.pdbx_strand_id
1 'polypeptide(L)'
;MQKTVLVTGCSSGIGLESALDLTRQGFRVLAACRKAEDVARMQELGLTGILLDLDDPQSVERAAAEVIALTDNRLYGLFNNAGYGVYGPLNTISRQQMEQQFSANFXRRASAHHAAAAGDDAARRRAHRDDLLGDGAYRQSRPRSLCRQ
;
A
#
# COMPACT_ATOMS: atom_id res chain seq x y z
N MET A 1 -7.63 10.16 -17.45
CA MET A 1 -7.65 8.77 -16.95
C MET A 1 -7.70 8.77 -15.45
N GLN A 2 -8.58 7.96 -14.83
CA GLN A 2 -8.76 7.96 -13.38
C GLN A 2 -7.54 7.34 -12.69
N LYS A 3 -6.99 8.03 -11.68
CA LYS A 3 -5.83 7.54 -10.91
C LYS A 3 -6.26 6.41 -9.97
N THR A 4 -5.58 5.27 -10.02
CA THR A 4 -5.91 4.10 -9.23
C THR A 4 -4.94 3.94 -8.06
N VAL A 5 -5.48 3.77 -6.85
CA VAL A 5 -4.70 3.57 -5.62
C VAL A 5 -5.06 2.20 -5.02
N LEU A 6 -4.04 1.43 -4.67
CA LEU A 6 -4.22 0.19 -3.88
C LEU A 6 -4.05 0.54 -2.40
N VAL A 7 -5.04 0.20 -1.58
CA VAL A 7 -4.99 0.35 -0.13
C VAL A 7 -5.02 -1.03 0.51
N THR A 8 -4.05 -1.35 1.36
CA THR A 8 -4.01 -2.64 2.05
C THR A 8 -4.62 -2.54 3.44
N GLY A 9 -5.28 -3.63 3.89
CA GLY A 9 -5.91 -3.69 5.21
C GLY A 9 -7.19 -2.88 5.32
N CYS A 10 -8.08 -3.03 4.34
CA CYS A 10 -9.33 -2.25 4.24
C CYS A 10 -10.51 -2.86 5.00
N SER A 11 -10.32 -3.97 5.73
CA SER A 11 -11.43 -4.59 6.44
C SER A 11 -12.03 -3.70 7.54
N SER A 12 -11.27 -2.75 8.07
CA SER A 12 -11.76 -1.84 9.13
C SER A 12 -10.79 -0.68 9.35
N GLY A 13 -11.18 0.24 10.20
CA GLY A 13 -10.33 1.31 10.74
C GLY A 13 -9.73 2.22 9.66
N ILE A 14 -8.47 2.56 9.82
CA ILE A 14 -7.78 3.56 8.97
C ILE A 14 -7.82 3.16 7.50
N GLY A 15 -7.59 1.89 7.18
CA GLY A 15 -7.59 1.41 5.79
C GLY A 15 -8.95 1.61 5.12
N LEU A 16 -10.03 1.23 5.78
CA LEU A 16 -11.39 1.39 5.26
C LEU A 16 -11.74 2.87 5.06
N GLU A 17 -11.52 3.68 6.08
CA GLU A 17 -11.85 5.12 6.00
C GLU A 17 -11.03 5.82 4.91
N SER A 18 -9.74 5.49 4.79
CA SER A 18 -8.88 6.04 3.73
C SER A 18 -9.37 5.62 2.34
N ALA A 19 -9.79 4.35 2.18
CA ALA A 19 -10.31 3.86 0.90
C ALA A 19 -11.57 4.62 0.50
N LEU A 20 -12.49 4.81 1.44
CA LEU A 20 -13.73 5.55 1.19
C LEU A 20 -13.44 7.03 0.89
N ASP A 21 -12.52 7.65 1.63
CA ASP A 21 -12.18 9.05 1.42
C ASP A 21 -11.49 9.27 0.06
N LEU A 22 -10.54 8.42 -0.31
CA LEU A 22 -9.91 8.47 -1.63
C LEU A 22 -10.94 8.33 -2.75
N THR A 23 -11.95 7.48 -2.56
CA THR A 23 -13.04 7.33 -3.53
C THR A 23 -13.84 8.61 -3.66
N ARG A 24 -14.20 9.26 -2.53
CA ARG A 24 -14.89 10.57 -2.55
C ARG A 24 -14.06 11.63 -3.26
N GLN A 25 -12.73 11.53 -3.20
CA GLN A 25 -11.82 12.46 -3.89
C GLN A 25 -11.62 12.13 -5.38
N GLY A 26 -12.30 11.10 -5.90
CA GLY A 26 -12.31 10.78 -7.32
C GLY A 26 -11.24 9.76 -7.75
N PHE A 27 -10.53 9.14 -6.81
CA PHE A 27 -9.62 8.05 -7.14
C PHE A 27 -10.40 6.74 -7.35
N ARG A 28 -9.90 5.88 -8.23
CA ARG A 28 -10.33 4.49 -8.27
C ARG A 28 -9.55 3.74 -7.18
N VAL A 29 -10.27 3.09 -6.27
CA VAL A 29 -9.61 2.41 -5.14
C VAL A 29 -9.73 0.90 -5.29
N LEU A 30 -8.60 0.21 -5.21
CA LEU A 30 -8.50 -1.22 -5.04
C LEU A 30 -8.31 -1.47 -3.54
N ALA A 31 -9.31 -2.08 -2.90
CA ALA A 31 -9.37 -2.25 -1.44
C ALA A 31 -8.96 -3.67 -1.08
N ALA A 32 -7.74 -3.86 -0.57
CA ALA A 32 -7.22 -5.19 -0.27
C ALA A 32 -7.56 -5.62 1.15
N CYS A 33 -8.16 -6.81 1.26
CA CYS A 33 -8.58 -7.44 2.50
C CYS A 33 -8.08 -8.88 2.58
N ARG A 34 -7.84 -9.35 3.82
CA ARG A 34 -7.32 -10.70 4.05
C ARG A 34 -8.38 -11.79 3.86
N LYS A 35 -9.64 -11.49 4.14
CA LYS A 35 -10.72 -12.47 4.11
C LYS A 35 -11.66 -12.22 2.93
N ALA A 36 -12.14 -13.28 2.31
CA ALA A 36 -13.08 -13.20 1.18
C ALA A 36 -14.37 -12.47 1.54
N GLU A 37 -14.86 -12.67 2.76
CA GLU A 37 -16.05 -11.96 3.28
C GLU A 37 -15.87 -10.44 3.32
N ASP A 38 -14.66 -9.98 3.71
CA ASP A 38 -14.34 -8.55 3.70
C ASP A 38 -14.22 -8.02 2.26
N VAL A 39 -13.68 -8.82 1.35
CA VAL A 39 -13.60 -8.46 -0.08
C VAL A 39 -15.01 -8.24 -0.63
N ALA A 40 -15.96 -9.16 -0.34
CA ALA A 40 -17.36 -9.01 -0.76
C ALA A 40 -17.98 -7.73 -0.20
N ARG A 41 -17.71 -7.43 1.09
CA ARG A 41 -18.20 -6.20 1.71
C ARG A 41 -17.62 -4.94 1.03
N MET A 42 -16.37 -4.97 0.58
CA MET A 42 -15.80 -3.84 -0.16
C MET A 42 -16.57 -3.61 -1.47
N GLN A 43 -16.98 -4.68 -2.15
CA GLN A 43 -17.75 -4.59 -3.37
C GLN A 43 -19.15 -3.98 -3.11
N GLU A 44 -19.78 -4.33 -1.99
CA GLU A 44 -21.06 -3.73 -1.57
C GLU A 44 -20.93 -2.23 -1.31
N LEU A 45 -19.74 -1.79 -0.86
CA LEU A 45 -19.44 -0.37 -0.64
C LEU A 45 -19.03 0.37 -1.93
N GLY A 46 -19.05 -0.30 -3.08
CA GLY A 46 -18.69 0.29 -4.35
C GLY A 46 -17.19 0.35 -4.63
N LEU A 47 -16.39 -0.37 -3.84
CA LEU A 47 -14.95 -0.46 -4.02
C LEU A 47 -14.58 -1.72 -4.80
N THR A 48 -13.43 -1.72 -5.45
CA THR A 48 -12.90 -2.94 -6.06
C THR A 48 -12.12 -3.73 -5.00
N GLY A 49 -12.71 -4.84 -4.53
CA GLY A 49 -12.08 -5.67 -3.49
C GLY A 49 -10.99 -6.57 -4.07
N ILE A 50 -9.86 -6.66 -3.38
CA ILE A 50 -8.72 -7.54 -3.73
C ILE A 50 -8.45 -8.47 -2.54
N LEU A 51 -8.31 -9.76 -2.79
CA LEU A 51 -7.96 -10.71 -1.75
C LEU A 51 -6.44 -10.70 -1.54
N LEU A 52 -6.01 -10.30 -0.34
CA LEU A 52 -4.57 -10.17 -0.04
C LEU A 52 -4.28 -10.58 1.40
N ASP A 53 -3.64 -11.71 1.57
CA ASP A 53 -3.06 -12.13 2.85
C ASP A 53 -1.54 -11.94 2.76
N LEU A 54 -1.02 -11.02 3.56
CA LEU A 54 0.43 -10.75 3.62
C LEU A 54 1.20 -11.91 4.27
N ASP A 55 0.53 -12.82 4.97
CA ASP A 55 1.15 -14.00 5.56
C ASP A 55 1.32 -15.15 4.56
N ASP A 56 0.71 -15.05 3.37
CA ASP A 56 0.80 -16.04 2.30
C ASP A 56 1.51 -15.42 1.08
N PRO A 57 2.75 -15.81 0.77
CA PRO A 57 3.45 -15.29 -0.41
C PRO A 57 2.71 -15.52 -1.72
N GLN A 58 1.99 -16.64 -1.86
CA GLN A 58 1.20 -16.90 -3.06
C GLN A 58 0.02 -15.94 -3.17
N SER A 59 -0.58 -15.56 -2.04
CA SER A 59 -1.64 -14.54 -2.02
C SER A 59 -1.09 -13.19 -2.50
N VAL A 60 0.11 -12.83 -2.08
CA VAL A 60 0.76 -11.58 -2.52
C VAL A 60 0.99 -11.60 -4.04
N GLU A 61 1.48 -12.72 -4.58
CA GLU A 61 1.72 -12.86 -6.03
C GLU A 61 0.41 -12.77 -6.83
N ARG A 62 -0.64 -13.48 -6.37
CA ARG A 62 -1.96 -13.45 -7.02
C ARG A 62 -2.54 -12.03 -7.01
N ALA A 63 -2.51 -11.37 -5.85
CA ALA A 63 -3.02 -10.01 -5.71
C ALA A 63 -2.23 -9.03 -6.60
N ALA A 64 -0.91 -9.16 -6.67
CA ALA A 64 -0.07 -8.32 -7.52
C ALA A 64 -0.45 -8.50 -9.01
N ALA A 65 -0.61 -9.75 -9.46
CA ALA A 65 -1.01 -10.04 -10.84
C ALA A 65 -2.40 -9.45 -11.15
N GLU A 66 -3.33 -9.56 -10.21
CA GLU A 66 -4.68 -9.00 -10.36
C GLU A 66 -4.63 -7.46 -10.43
N VAL A 67 -3.87 -6.81 -9.57
CA VAL A 67 -3.70 -5.34 -9.57
C VAL A 67 -3.08 -4.88 -10.90
N ILE A 68 -2.05 -5.57 -11.39
CA ILE A 68 -1.42 -5.27 -12.68
C ILE A 68 -2.45 -5.35 -13.81
N ALA A 69 -3.25 -6.42 -13.84
CA ALA A 69 -4.29 -6.63 -14.86
C ALA A 69 -5.37 -5.53 -14.78
N LEU A 70 -5.82 -5.19 -13.58
CA LEU A 70 -6.87 -4.19 -13.36
C LEU A 70 -6.43 -2.75 -13.67
N THR A 71 -5.13 -2.49 -13.64
CA THR A 71 -4.58 -1.13 -13.81
C THR A 71 -3.81 -0.95 -15.13
N ASP A 72 -3.74 -1.98 -15.97
CA ASP A 72 -2.87 -1.96 -17.15
C ASP A 72 -1.43 -1.58 -16.77
N ASN A 73 -0.98 -2.11 -15.62
CA ASN A 73 0.35 -1.83 -15.10
C ASN A 73 0.59 -0.34 -14.81
N ARG A 74 -0.47 0.41 -14.45
CA ARG A 74 -0.40 1.86 -14.20
C ARG A 74 -1.02 2.21 -12.86
N LEU A 75 -0.55 1.53 -11.80
CA LEU A 75 -0.96 1.85 -10.44
C LEU A 75 -0.39 3.22 -10.04
N TYR A 76 -1.27 4.15 -9.68
CA TYR A 76 -0.87 5.51 -9.29
C TYR A 76 -0.23 5.56 -7.91
N GLY A 77 -0.77 4.78 -6.96
CA GLY A 77 -0.26 4.81 -5.59
C GLY A 77 -0.54 3.51 -4.84
N LEU A 78 0.30 3.24 -3.84
CA LEU A 78 0.12 2.13 -2.91
C LEU A 78 0.13 2.67 -1.48
N PHE A 79 -0.99 2.49 -0.77
CA PHE A 79 -1.08 2.80 0.66
C PHE A 79 -0.93 1.50 1.46
N ASN A 80 0.28 1.27 1.97
CA ASN A 80 0.63 0.11 2.79
C ASN A 80 0.15 0.32 4.23
N ASN A 81 -1.15 0.09 4.47
CA ASN A 81 -1.76 0.25 5.78
C ASN A 81 -1.87 -1.08 6.54
N ALA A 82 -1.97 -2.22 5.87
CA ALA A 82 -2.11 -3.52 6.52
C ALA A 82 -0.98 -3.79 7.53
N GLY A 83 -1.35 -4.30 8.69
CA GLY A 83 -0.41 -4.63 9.76
C GLY A 83 -1.17 -4.96 11.03
N TYR A 84 -0.48 -5.53 12.01
CA TYR A 84 -1.07 -5.81 13.31
C TYR A 84 -0.02 -5.71 14.43
N GLY A 85 -0.50 -5.55 15.66
CA GLY A 85 0.34 -5.54 16.85
C GLY A 85 -0.03 -6.67 17.80
N VAL A 86 0.98 -7.29 18.38
CA VAL A 86 0.80 -8.19 19.53
C VAL A 86 1.05 -7.36 20.78
N TYR A 87 0.07 -7.31 21.66
CA TYR A 87 0.12 -6.51 22.88
C TYR A 87 0.26 -7.41 24.11
N GLY A 88 1.08 -6.97 25.04
CA GLY A 88 1.29 -7.67 26.29
C GLY A 88 2.63 -7.31 26.94
N PRO A 89 2.85 -7.71 28.20
CA PRO A 89 4.18 -7.57 28.80
C PRO A 89 5.21 -8.32 27.98
N LEU A 90 6.39 -7.74 27.82
CA LEU A 90 7.42 -8.26 26.92
C LEU A 90 7.81 -9.71 27.24
N ASN A 91 7.79 -10.08 28.53
CA ASN A 91 8.11 -11.42 28.98
C ASN A 91 7.03 -12.47 28.67
N THR A 92 5.85 -12.05 28.19
CA THR A 92 4.78 -12.97 27.80
C THR A 92 4.67 -13.13 26.27
N ILE A 93 5.34 -12.26 25.52
CA ILE A 93 5.34 -12.32 24.06
C ILE A 93 6.44 -13.29 23.61
N SER A 94 6.06 -14.37 22.95
CA SER A 94 7.02 -15.36 22.48
C SER A 94 7.87 -14.80 21.32
N ARG A 95 9.05 -15.37 21.16
CA ARG A 95 9.92 -15.05 20.03
C ARG A 95 9.20 -15.25 18.70
N GLN A 96 8.44 -16.32 18.56
CA GLN A 96 7.66 -16.62 17.36
C GLN A 96 6.65 -15.51 17.05
N GLN A 97 5.95 -15.01 18.07
CA GLN A 97 4.99 -13.90 17.89
C GLN A 97 5.70 -12.63 17.45
N MET A 98 6.87 -12.34 18.01
CA MET A 98 7.67 -11.18 17.59
C MET A 98 8.14 -11.31 16.14
N GLU A 99 8.63 -12.48 15.76
CA GLU A 99 9.07 -12.76 14.37
C GLU A 99 7.91 -12.63 13.39
N GLN A 100 6.74 -13.16 13.73
CA GLN A 100 5.54 -13.04 12.90
C GLN A 100 5.10 -11.58 12.73
N GLN A 101 5.06 -10.82 13.82
CA GLN A 101 4.70 -9.41 13.78
C GLN A 101 5.69 -8.61 12.93
N PHE A 102 6.98 -8.86 13.12
CA PHE A 102 8.02 -8.16 12.34
C PHE A 102 7.93 -8.56 10.87
N SER A 103 7.70 -9.82 10.57
CA SER A 103 7.54 -10.31 9.20
C SER A 103 6.36 -9.62 8.50
N ALA A 104 5.20 -9.60 9.14
CA ALA A 104 3.99 -9.01 8.58
C ALA A 104 4.15 -7.49 8.38
N ASN A 105 4.67 -6.80 9.38
CA ASN A 105 4.72 -5.33 9.36
C ASN A 105 5.90 -4.78 8.57
N PHE A 106 6.89 -5.56 8.30
CA PHE A 106 8.10 -5.10 7.61
C PHE A 106 8.37 -5.88 6.32
N UNK A 107 8.51 -7.04 6.53
CA UNK A 107 8.95 -7.77 5.50
C UNK A 107 8.02 -7.91 4.44
N ARG A 108 6.96 -8.24 4.70
CA ARG A 108 5.93 -8.50 3.70
C ARG A 108 5.36 -7.23 3.08
N ARG A 109 5.36 -6.12 3.81
CA ARG A 109 5.06 -4.81 3.21
C ARG A 109 6.06 -4.46 2.11
N ALA A 110 7.32 -4.75 2.32
CA ALA A 110 8.36 -4.55 1.31
C ALA A 110 8.10 -5.44 0.08
N SER A 111 7.72 -6.70 0.30
CA SER A 111 7.39 -7.63 -0.78
C SER A 111 6.18 -7.16 -1.61
N ALA A 112 5.12 -6.69 -0.94
CA ALA A 112 3.95 -6.12 -1.61
C ALA A 112 4.34 -4.88 -2.43
N HIS A 113 5.24 -4.05 -1.91
CA HIS A 113 5.77 -2.89 -2.63
C HIS A 113 6.56 -3.34 -3.87
N HIS A 114 7.45 -4.34 -3.73
CA HIS A 114 8.22 -4.86 -4.87
C HIS A 114 7.32 -5.49 -5.93
N ALA A 115 6.31 -6.26 -5.51
CA ALA A 115 5.37 -6.88 -6.44
C ALA A 115 4.56 -5.82 -7.20
N ALA A 116 4.10 -4.77 -6.51
CA ALA A 116 3.39 -3.65 -7.14
C ALA A 116 4.31 -2.80 -8.04
N ALA A 117 5.61 -2.75 -7.71
CA ALA A 117 6.60 -1.94 -8.43
C ALA A 117 7.23 -2.67 -9.62
N ALA A 118 7.19 -4.01 -9.65
CA ALA A 118 7.85 -4.81 -10.70
C ALA A 118 7.28 -4.52 -12.10
N GLY A 119 6.07 -3.97 -12.18
CA GLY A 119 5.45 -3.58 -13.44
C GLY A 119 5.72 -2.14 -13.87
N ASP A 120 6.40 -1.31 -13.08
CA ASP A 120 6.31 0.15 -13.28
C ASP A 120 7.64 0.91 -13.37
N ASP A 121 8.72 0.26 -13.77
CA ASP A 121 10.00 0.97 -13.90
C ASP A 121 9.95 2.04 -15.02
N ALA A 122 9.16 1.84 -16.06
CA ALA A 122 8.97 2.80 -17.14
C ALA A 122 7.97 3.92 -16.78
N ALA A 123 6.91 3.60 -16.04
CA ALA A 123 5.92 4.60 -15.62
C ALA A 123 6.44 5.45 -14.45
N ARG A 124 7.24 4.87 -13.54
CA ARG A 124 7.91 5.62 -12.47
C ARG A 124 8.86 6.68 -13.00
N ARG A 125 9.59 6.37 -14.05
CA ARG A 125 10.48 7.35 -14.70
C ARG A 125 9.69 8.50 -15.29
N ARG A 126 8.46 8.26 -15.76
CA ARG A 126 7.57 9.32 -16.26
C ARG A 126 6.93 10.10 -15.12
N ALA A 127 6.35 9.44 -14.13
CA ALA A 127 5.69 10.11 -12.99
C ALA A 127 6.69 10.97 -12.21
N HIS A 128 7.89 10.44 -11.96
CA HIS A 128 8.95 11.21 -11.28
C HIS A 128 9.44 12.38 -12.13
N ARG A 129 9.39 12.25 -13.45
CA ARG A 129 9.75 13.31 -14.39
C ARG A 129 8.67 14.38 -14.46
N ASP A 130 7.41 13.97 -14.41
CA ASP A 130 6.27 14.91 -14.46
C ASP A 130 6.11 15.66 -13.14
N ASP A 131 6.40 15.02 -12.01
CA ASP A 131 6.46 15.69 -10.71
C ASP A 131 7.64 16.68 -10.61
N LEU A 132 8.74 16.40 -11.30
CA LEU A 132 9.88 17.33 -11.36
C LEU A 132 9.66 18.48 -12.34
N LEU A 133 8.73 18.32 -13.28
CA LEU A 133 8.40 19.32 -14.30
C LEU A 133 7.08 20.04 -14.04
N GLY A 134 6.24 19.52 -13.13
CA GLY A 134 4.99 20.15 -12.70
C GLY A 134 5.20 21.11 -11.56
N ASP A 135 4.87 22.35 -11.81
CA ASP A 135 4.83 23.56 -10.99
C ASP A 135 5.38 23.48 -9.56
N GLY A 136 6.52 24.08 -9.41
CA GLY A 136 7.28 24.34 -8.23
C GLY A 136 6.57 24.67 -6.94
N ALA A 137 6.35 23.68 -6.12
CA ALA A 137 5.93 23.94 -4.75
C ALA A 137 6.56 22.99 -3.71
N TYR A 138 7.68 22.37 -4.05
CA TYR A 138 8.45 21.73 -2.97
C TYR A 138 9.94 22.04 -3.15
N ARG A 139 10.32 23.27 -2.82
CA ARG A 139 11.72 23.59 -2.56
C ARG A 139 12.08 22.99 -1.20
N GLN A 140 12.74 21.84 -1.21
CA GLN A 140 13.51 21.44 -0.03
C GLN A 140 14.56 22.51 0.20
N SER A 141 14.37 23.30 1.24
CA SER A 141 15.43 24.16 1.75
C SER A 141 16.51 23.25 2.36
N ARG A 142 17.57 23.02 1.61
CA ARG A 142 18.76 22.39 2.17
C ARG A 142 19.30 23.32 3.27
N PRO A 143 19.53 22.84 4.48
CA PRO A 143 20.24 23.66 5.46
C PRO A 143 21.64 23.92 4.92
N ARG A 144 21.98 25.19 4.77
CA ARG A 144 23.34 25.60 4.41
C ARG A 144 24.28 25.13 5.51
N SER A 145 25.29 24.39 5.09
CA SER A 145 26.37 23.91 5.94
C SER A 145 26.96 25.02 6.77
N LEU A 146 26.83 24.92 8.08
CA LEU A 146 27.71 25.60 9.02
C LEU A 146 29.02 24.80 9.07
N CYS A 147 29.91 25.09 8.14
CA CYS A 147 31.32 24.73 8.25
C CYS A 147 32.13 25.97 7.95
N ARG A 148 32.41 26.75 8.98
CA ARG A 148 33.58 27.63 9.06
C ARG A 148 33.97 27.82 10.51
N GLN A 149 35.18 27.40 10.76
CA GLN A 149 36.15 27.55 11.84
C GLN A 149 36.32 26.33 12.70
#